data_a06efb5f8701851ca7751784536b97a3
#
_entry.id   a06efb5f8701851ca7751784536b97a3
#
_cell.length_a   1.000
_cell.length_b   1.000
_cell.length_c   1.000
_cell.angle_alpha   90.00
_cell.angle_beta   90.00
_cell.angle_gamma   90.00
#
_symmetry.space_group_name_H-M   'P 1'
#
loop_
_entity.id
_entity.type
_entity.pdbx_description
1 polymer ?
#
loop_
_entity_poly.entity_id
_entity_poly.type
_entity_poly.pdbx_seq_one_letter_code
_entity_poly.pdbx_strand_id
1 'polypeptide(L)'
;MDRKRSRVEIIHDILKIIQERGGRIKKTHLMYKANLSHNQMKLYLEELEKNGLVGNEDSGNKTLLCITRKGRDFFIKYMQFREFEKTFGL
;
A
#
# COMPACT_ATOMS: atom_id res chain seq x y z
N MET A 1 -0.92 8.38 21.99
CA MET A 1 -1.83 9.22 21.20
C MET A 1 -1.77 8.81 19.73
N ASP A 2 -2.91 8.45 19.19
CA ASP A 2 -2.96 7.98 17.80
C ASP A 2 -2.83 9.16 16.84
N ARG A 3 -1.77 9.13 16.05
CA ARG A 3 -1.58 10.13 15.03
C ARG A 3 -2.41 9.75 13.81
N LYS A 4 -3.20 10.71 13.34
CA LYS A 4 -3.98 10.51 12.14
C LYS A 4 -3.05 10.43 10.92
N ARG A 5 -3.07 9.31 10.22
CA ARG A 5 -2.24 9.13 9.02
C ARG A 5 -2.82 9.93 7.85
N SER A 6 -1.94 10.51 7.05
CA SER A 6 -2.36 11.16 5.82
C SER A 6 -2.71 10.09 4.77
N ARG A 7 -3.43 10.51 3.73
CA ARG A 7 -3.79 9.62 2.62
C ARG A 7 -2.56 8.97 2.00
N VAL A 8 -1.51 9.76 1.75
CA VAL A 8 -0.27 9.26 1.14
C VAL A 8 0.45 8.29 2.07
N GLU A 9 0.45 8.56 3.37
CA GLU A 9 1.03 7.66 4.36
C GLU A 9 0.31 6.30 4.36
N ILE A 10 -1.01 6.31 4.27
CA ILE A 10 -1.80 5.07 4.22
C ILE A 10 -1.48 4.29 2.95
N ILE A 11 -1.40 4.98 1.81
CA ILE A 11 -1.03 4.35 0.54
C ILE A 11 0.34 3.71 0.64
N HIS A 12 1.31 4.43 1.19
CA HIS A 12 2.66 3.90 1.41
C HIS A 12 2.62 2.67 2.31
N ASP A 13 1.87 2.73 3.40
CA ASP A 13 1.75 1.59 4.32
C ASP A 13 1.19 0.36 3.63
N ILE A 14 0.16 0.53 2.80
CA ILE A 14 -0.43 -0.57 2.03
C ILE A 14 0.62 -1.20 1.12
N LEU A 15 1.32 -0.39 0.34
CA LEU A 15 2.32 -0.88 -0.60
C LEU A 15 3.50 -1.54 0.12
N LYS A 16 3.90 -0.98 1.26
CA LYS A 16 4.96 -1.55 2.09
C LYS A 16 4.60 -2.95 2.57
N ILE A 17 3.37 -3.12 3.06
CA ILE A 17 2.88 -4.41 3.54
C ILE A 17 2.89 -5.43 2.42
N ILE A 18 2.40 -5.07 1.24
CA ILE A 18 2.40 -5.97 0.08
C ILE A 18 3.83 -6.35 -0.31
N GLN A 19 4.72 -5.38 -0.35
CA GLN A 19 6.12 -5.58 -0.71
C GLN A 19 6.82 -6.51 0.28
N GLU A 20 6.60 -6.31 1.58
CA GLU A 20 7.20 -7.14 2.62
C GLU A 20 6.69 -8.58 2.59
N ARG A 21 5.52 -8.79 1.99
CA ARG A 21 4.91 -10.09 1.85
C ARG A 21 5.34 -10.80 0.55
N GLY A 22 6.33 -10.29 -0.13
CA GLY A 22 6.81 -10.86 -1.39
C GLY A 22 6.08 -10.34 -2.62
N GLY A 23 5.36 -9.24 -2.50
CA GLY A 23 4.66 -8.60 -3.60
C GLY A 23 3.21 -9.02 -3.80
N ARG A 24 2.71 -9.94 -2.98
CA ARG A 24 1.34 -10.47 -3.06
C ARG A 24 0.75 -10.66 -1.68
N ILE A 25 -0.55 -10.39 -1.54
CA ILE A 25 -1.24 -10.54 -0.26
C ILE A 25 -2.74 -10.71 -0.48
N LYS A 26 -3.39 -11.42 0.43
CA LYS A 26 -4.85 -11.50 0.45
C LYS A 26 -5.42 -10.18 0.96
N LYS A 27 -6.54 -9.73 0.38
CA LYS A 27 -7.21 -8.48 0.79
C LYS A 27 -7.51 -8.43 2.28
N THR A 28 -8.03 -9.54 2.82
CA THR A 28 -8.36 -9.60 4.25
C THR A 28 -7.13 -9.45 5.13
N HIS A 29 -6.04 -10.06 4.74
CA HIS A 29 -4.79 -9.99 5.48
C HIS A 29 -4.21 -8.56 5.44
N LEU A 30 -4.28 -7.93 4.26
CA LEU A 30 -3.80 -6.56 4.09
C LEU A 30 -4.62 -5.59 4.96
N MET A 31 -5.93 -5.73 4.96
CA MET A 31 -6.81 -4.89 5.77
C MET A 31 -6.43 -4.96 7.25
N TYR A 32 -6.19 -6.16 7.72
CA TYR A 32 -5.82 -6.41 9.10
C TYR A 32 -4.48 -5.75 9.44
N LYS A 33 -3.48 -5.98 8.60
CA LYS A 33 -2.14 -5.44 8.82
C LYS A 33 -2.07 -3.92 8.70
N ALA A 34 -2.85 -3.36 7.79
CA ALA A 34 -2.87 -1.91 7.57
C ALA A 34 -3.74 -1.17 8.58
N ASN A 35 -4.44 -1.92 9.43
CA ASN A 35 -5.34 -1.35 10.43
C ASN A 35 -6.39 -0.42 9.81
N LEU A 36 -7.05 -0.92 8.75
CA LEU A 36 -8.08 -0.18 8.04
C LEU A 36 -9.43 -0.86 8.21
N SER A 37 -10.49 -0.08 8.22
CA SER A 37 -11.84 -0.62 8.17
C SER A 37 -12.09 -1.19 6.77
N HIS A 38 -13.14 -2.00 6.65
CA HIS A 38 -13.55 -2.58 5.36
C HIS A 38 -13.81 -1.49 4.33
N ASN A 39 -14.53 -0.43 4.73
CA ASN A 39 -14.87 0.66 3.83
C ASN A 39 -13.63 1.46 3.39
N GLN A 40 -12.72 1.73 4.32
CA GLN A 40 -11.48 2.42 4.00
C GLN A 40 -10.63 1.61 3.02
N MET A 41 -10.50 0.31 3.28
CA MET A 41 -9.75 -0.58 2.41
C MET A 41 -10.32 -0.56 1.00
N LYS A 42 -11.65 -0.67 0.87
CA LYS A 42 -12.31 -0.65 -0.42
C LYS A 42 -11.99 0.61 -1.21
N LEU A 43 -12.09 1.77 -0.55
CA LEU A 43 -11.82 3.06 -1.20
C LEU A 43 -10.36 3.18 -1.65
N TYR A 44 -9.43 2.80 -0.78
CA TYR A 44 -8.01 2.87 -1.13
C TYR A 44 -7.63 1.90 -2.23
N LEU A 45 -8.17 0.68 -2.22
CA LEU A 45 -7.87 -0.30 -3.27
C LEU A 45 -8.43 0.11 -4.62
N GLU A 46 -9.64 0.68 -4.65
CA GLU A 46 -10.20 1.19 -5.90
C GLU A 46 -9.28 2.25 -6.50
N GLU A 47 -8.78 3.15 -5.68
CA GLU A 47 -7.87 4.21 -6.13
C GLU A 47 -6.52 3.66 -6.57
N LEU A 48 -5.95 2.73 -5.81
CA LEU A 48 -4.67 2.13 -6.16
C LEU A 48 -4.75 1.34 -7.45
N GLU A 49 -5.83 0.59 -7.65
CA GLU A 49 -6.06 -0.16 -8.89
C GLU A 49 -6.26 0.78 -10.07
N LYS A 50 -7.04 1.85 -9.88
CA LYS A 50 -7.29 2.84 -10.93
C LYS A 50 -5.99 3.50 -11.39
N ASN A 51 -5.08 3.76 -10.47
CA ASN A 51 -3.80 4.41 -10.78
C ASN A 51 -2.71 3.40 -11.16
N GLY A 52 -3.03 2.12 -11.22
CA GLY A 52 -2.08 1.10 -11.65
C GLY A 52 -0.99 0.77 -10.66
N LEU A 53 -1.19 1.08 -9.39
CA LEU A 53 -0.20 0.81 -8.34
C LEU A 53 -0.30 -0.61 -7.79
N VAL A 54 -1.48 -1.21 -7.86
CA VAL A 54 -1.71 -2.60 -7.50
C VAL A 54 -2.54 -3.26 -8.58
N GLY A 55 -2.45 -4.59 -8.67
CA GLY A 55 -3.25 -5.40 -9.56
C GLY A 55 -3.85 -6.57 -8.78
N ASN A 56 -4.65 -7.35 -9.47
CA ASN A 56 -5.22 -8.58 -8.93
C ASN A 56 -4.64 -9.77 -9.66
N GLU A 57 -4.37 -10.84 -8.91
CA GLU A 57 -3.88 -12.08 -9.46
C GLU A 57 -4.74 -13.22 -8.95
N ASP A 58 -5.29 -14.01 -9.87
CA ASP A 58 -6.04 -15.21 -9.50
C ASP A 58 -5.10 -16.38 -9.35
N SER A 59 -5.18 -17.07 -8.20
CA SER A 59 -4.38 -18.24 -7.92
C SER A 59 -5.30 -19.32 -7.37
N GLY A 60 -5.81 -20.19 -8.24
CA GLY A 60 -6.78 -21.21 -7.86
C GLY A 60 -8.07 -20.55 -7.38
N ASN A 61 -8.46 -20.81 -6.14
CA ASN A 61 -9.69 -20.28 -5.55
C ASN A 61 -9.46 -18.92 -4.85
N LYS A 62 -8.28 -18.34 -5.00
CA LYS A 62 -7.92 -17.14 -4.26
C LYS A 62 -7.62 -15.99 -5.21
N THR A 63 -8.06 -14.79 -4.82
CA THR A 63 -7.66 -13.56 -5.48
C THR A 63 -6.67 -12.86 -4.59
N LEU A 64 -5.49 -12.57 -5.13
CA LEU A 64 -4.43 -11.89 -4.42
C LEU A 64 -4.24 -10.49 -4.98
N LEU A 65 -3.90 -9.55 -4.11
CA LEU A 65 -3.45 -8.24 -4.52
C LEU A 65 -1.95 -8.32 -4.78
N CYS A 66 -1.51 -7.72 -5.87
CA CYS A 66 -0.10 -7.67 -6.24
C CYS A 66 0.35 -6.24 -6.35
N ILE A 67 1.56 -5.95 -5.87
CA ILE A 67 2.16 -4.66 -6.15
C ILE A 67 2.66 -4.67 -7.60
N THR A 68 2.40 -3.59 -8.33
CA THR A 68 2.89 -3.45 -9.70
C THR A 68 4.27 -2.81 -9.69
N ARG A 69 4.90 -2.76 -10.87
CA ARG A 69 6.15 -2.03 -11.04
C ARG A 69 5.98 -0.55 -10.66
N LYS A 70 4.88 0.05 -11.11
CA LYS A 70 4.55 1.44 -10.78
C LYS A 70 4.37 1.61 -9.26
N GLY A 71 3.74 0.62 -8.62
CA GLY A 71 3.57 0.64 -7.17
C GLY A 71 4.91 0.58 -6.42
N ARG A 72 5.85 -0.24 -6.89
CA ARG A 72 7.19 -0.30 -6.31
C ARG A 72 7.93 1.01 -6.50
N ASP A 73 7.82 1.61 -7.68
CA ASP A 73 8.45 2.90 -7.95
C ASP A 73 7.91 3.97 -7.01
N PHE A 74 6.61 4.01 -6.81
CA PHE A 74 5.99 4.93 -5.86
C PHE A 74 6.53 4.72 -4.45
N PHE A 75 6.57 3.47 -4.02
CA PHE A 75 7.06 3.11 -2.69
C PHE A 75 8.49 3.58 -2.47
N ILE A 76 9.37 3.32 -3.43
CA ILE A 76 10.79 3.71 -3.34
C ILE A 76 10.92 5.24 -3.31
N LYS A 77 10.23 5.92 -4.20
CA LYS A 77 10.29 7.39 -4.28
C LYS A 77 9.74 8.06 -3.03
N TYR A 78 8.68 7.51 -2.45
CA TYR A 78 8.14 8.03 -1.22
C TYR A 78 9.13 7.87 -0.07
N MET A 79 9.78 6.73 0.02
CA MET A 79 10.83 6.52 1.03
C MET A 79 11.98 7.48 0.87
N GLN A 80 12.41 7.72 -0.36
CA GLN A 80 13.47 8.69 -0.66
C GLN A 80 13.07 10.11 -0.27
N PHE A 81 11.82 10.45 -0.52
CA PHE A 81 11.28 11.76 -0.14
C PHE A 81 11.28 11.94 1.38
N ARG A 82 10.87 10.92 2.12
CA ARG A 82 10.87 10.97 3.59
C ARG A 82 12.30 11.08 4.13
N GLU A 83 13.23 10.39 3.53
CA GLU A 83 14.64 10.48 3.91
C GLU A 83 15.21 11.87 3.62
N PHE A 84 14.82 12.44 2.48
CA PHE A 84 15.16 13.82 2.13
C PHE A 84 14.66 14.80 3.19
N GLU A 85 13.41 14.67 3.60
CA GLU A 85 12.85 15.52 4.65
C GLU A 85 13.66 15.43 5.94
N LYS A 86 14.00 14.24 6.37
CA LYS A 86 14.81 14.00 7.57
C LYS A 86 16.15 14.68 7.48
N THR A 87 16.79 14.58 6.34
CA THR A 87 18.13 15.16 6.12
C THR A 87 18.12 16.68 6.33
N PHE A 88 17.02 17.32 6.02
CA PHE A 88 16.88 18.77 6.16
C PHE A 88 16.07 19.19 7.39
N GLY A 89 15.74 18.25 8.28
CA GLY A 89 15.01 18.54 9.49
C GLY A 89 13.54 18.87 9.31
N LEU A 90 12.96 18.42 8.22
CA LEU A 90 11.57 18.75 7.88
C LEU A 90 10.54 17.68 8.30
#